data_9e76782ea6d4f1afcef2bbdb4be4e065
#
_entry.id   9e76782ea6d4f1afcef2bbdb4be4e065
#
_cell.length_a   1.000
_cell.length_b   1.000
_cell.length_c   1.000
_cell.angle_alpha   90.00
_cell.angle_beta   90.00
_cell.angle_gamma   90.00
#
_symmetry.space_group_name_H-M   'P 1'
#
loop_
_entity.id
_entity.type
_entity.pdbx_description
1 polymer ?
#
loop_
_entity_poly.entity_id
_entity_poly.type
_entity_poly.pdbx_seq_one_letter_code
_entity_poly.pdbx_strand_id
1 'polypeptide(L)'
;MPELSNDTTGFYDAIAEYYPYFYRDWETQLQREGLGLRSLFRGRGVTTILDASCGAGAQAIPLAQLGYQVTAVDPSYGMLRKLEEFASNYGVLSKLQYRLGDFLSLTTIVDNGYDAIITKGNALPHLLLDREVEAAVHNFYTLLRPGGTLVIGMRDFAPFMLDRPRFIPGFIHSHDDGSELITFDTWEWHDGPPIIATQNLFIVKGKGQHYETLKRRVVYRPLSTDEVKVVLLEEGFEDVTDHADRAERVLVARKPLSASA
;
A
#
# COMPACT_ATOMS: atom_id res chain seq x y z
N MET A 1 -9.75 22.91 -14.05
CA MET A 1 -9.24 21.87 -13.14
C MET A 1 -8.31 21.02 -13.97
N PRO A 2 -7.10 20.61 -13.50
CA PRO A 2 -6.37 19.59 -14.22
C PRO A 2 -7.25 18.35 -14.28
N GLU A 3 -7.25 17.64 -15.41
CA GLU A 3 -7.94 16.37 -15.54
C GLU A 3 -7.53 15.48 -14.39
N LEU A 4 -8.49 15.07 -13.55
CA LEU A 4 -8.30 14.11 -12.43
C LEU A 4 -8.07 12.68 -12.95
N SER A 5 -7.48 12.55 -14.14
CA SER A 5 -7.04 11.27 -14.67
C SER A 5 -5.81 10.81 -13.88
N ASN A 6 -6.04 9.92 -12.93
CA ASN A 6 -4.98 9.28 -12.17
C ASN A 6 -4.68 7.92 -12.79
N ASP A 7 -3.70 7.86 -13.68
CA ASP A 7 -3.19 6.59 -14.21
C ASP A 7 -2.26 5.92 -13.17
N THR A 8 -2.87 5.50 -12.06
CA THR A 8 -2.15 4.82 -10.98
C THR A 8 -1.52 3.51 -11.48
N THR A 9 -2.24 2.75 -12.28
CA THR A 9 -1.76 1.48 -12.85
C THR A 9 -0.53 1.68 -13.72
N GLY A 10 -0.59 2.59 -14.70
CA GLY A 10 0.55 2.90 -15.56
C GLY A 10 1.75 3.49 -14.82
N PHE A 11 1.49 4.24 -13.72
CA PHE A 11 2.57 4.69 -12.84
C PHE A 11 3.30 3.51 -12.21
N TYR A 12 2.59 2.59 -11.55
CA TYR A 12 3.21 1.45 -10.86
C TYR A 12 3.81 0.44 -11.83
N ASP A 13 3.21 0.21 -13.00
CA ASP A 13 3.81 -0.62 -14.06
C ASP A 13 5.18 -0.07 -14.49
N ALA A 14 5.28 1.24 -14.66
CA ALA A 14 6.51 1.89 -15.12
C ALA A 14 7.64 1.91 -14.08
N ILE A 15 7.32 1.78 -12.79
CA ILE A 15 8.31 1.82 -11.71
C ILE A 15 8.56 0.47 -11.05
N ALA A 16 7.89 -0.59 -11.47
CA ALA A 16 7.93 -1.89 -10.81
C ALA A 16 9.36 -2.44 -10.63
N GLU A 17 10.22 -2.30 -11.66
CA GLU A 17 11.64 -2.71 -11.61
C GLU A 17 12.45 -1.94 -10.58
N TYR A 18 12.01 -0.74 -10.24
CA TYR A 18 12.71 0.14 -9.32
C TYR A 18 12.13 0.12 -7.91
N TYR A 19 11.03 -0.60 -7.68
CA TYR A 19 10.27 -0.53 -6.44
C TYR A 19 11.10 -0.82 -5.18
N PRO A 20 12.01 -1.81 -5.14
CA PRO A 20 12.88 -2.05 -3.99
C PRO A 20 13.79 -0.87 -3.61
N TYR A 21 14.15 -0.03 -4.57
CA TYR A 21 15.02 1.13 -4.36
C TYR A 21 14.31 2.33 -3.68
N PHE A 22 13.01 2.26 -3.46
CA PHE A 22 12.28 3.22 -2.63
C PHE A 22 12.42 2.93 -1.13
N TYR A 23 13.16 1.89 -0.79
CA TYR A 23 13.55 1.54 0.57
C TYR A 23 15.07 1.59 0.69
N ARG A 24 15.58 1.95 1.87
CA ARG A 24 17.02 1.93 2.12
C ARG A 24 17.60 0.52 1.93
N ASP A 25 16.85 -0.48 2.38
CA ASP A 25 17.17 -1.90 2.28
C ASP A 25 15.88 -2.71 2.23
N TRP A 26 15.73 -3.45 1.14
CA TRP A 26 14.53 -4.22 0.86
C TRP A 26 14.31 -5.37 1.85
N GLU A 27 15.37 -6.10 2.20
CA GLU A 27 15.30 -7.22 3.15
C GLU A 27 14.87 -6.76 4.53
N THR A 28 15.45 -5.67 5.02
CA THR A 28 15.08 -5.04 6.29
C THR A 28 13.62 -4.59 6.25
N GLN A 29 13.14 -4.08 5.11
CA GLN A 29 11.74 -3.69 4.96
C GLN A 29 10.80 -4.90 5.07
N LEU A 30 11.09 -6.00 4.38
CA LEU A 30 10.29 -7.23 4.45
C LEU A 30 10.22 -7.76 5.90
N GLN A 31 11.36 -7.86 6.57
CA GLN A 31 11.41 -8.35 7.95
C GLN A 31 10.58 -7.48 8.89
N ARG A 32 10.69 -6.15 8.76
CA ARG A 32 9.94 -5.21 9.58
C ARG A 32 8.43 -5.33 9.39
N GLU A 33 7.98 -5.37 8.13
CA GLU A 33 6.56 -5.51 7.81
C GLU A 33 5.99 -6.83 8.34
N GLY A 34 6.70 -7.93 8.13
CA GLY A 34 6.28 -9.24 8.62
C GLY A 34 6.16 -9.29 10.14
N LEU A 35 7.15 -8.78 10.87
CA LEU A 35 7.14 -8.77 12.33
C LEU A 35 6.08 -7.81 12.90
N GLY A 36 5.90 -6.65 12.29
CA GLY A 36 4.88 -5.67 12.69
C GLY A 36 3.48 -6.26 12.55
N LEU A 37 3.14 -6.79 11.38
CA LEU A 37 1.83 -7.39 11.11
C LEU A 37 1.59 -8.64 11.97
N ARG A 38 2.60 -9.53 12.13
CA ARG A 38 2.50 -10.67 13.04
C ARG A 38 2.17 -10.24 14.47
N SER A 39 2.74 -9.12 14.93
CA SER A 39 2.43 -8.59 16.27
C SER A 39 0.97 -8.16 16.40
N LEU A 40 0.41 -7.53 15.36
CA LEU A 40 -1.00 -7.14 15.31
C LEU A 40 -1.95 -8.36 15.28
N PHE A 41 -1.52 -9.46 14.68
CA PHE A 41 -2.33 -10.68 14.56
C PHE A 41 -2.20 -11.64 15.73
N ARG A 42 -1.29 -11.37 16.70
CA ARG A 42 -1.05 -12.24 17.83
C ARG A 42 -2.32 -12.48 18.65
N GLY A 43 -2.67 -13.75 18.89
CA GLY A 43 -3.83 -14.14 19.68
C GLY A 43 -5.18 -13.98 18.98
N ARG A 44 -5.19 -13.59 17.69
CA ARG A 44 -6.43 -13.35 16.91
C ARG A 44 -6.82 -14.53 16.02
N GLY A 45 -6.05 -15.62 16.01
CA GLY A 45 -6.35 -16.82 15.20
C GLY A 45 -6.28 -16.57 13.69
N VAL A 46 -5.46 -15.62 13.25
CA VAL A 46 -5.28 -15.29 11.83
C VAL A 46 -4.47 -16.41 11.16
N THR A 47 -4.98 -16.91 10.03
CA THR A 47 -4.35 -17.90 9.16
C THR A 47 -4.42 -17.49 7.70
N THR A 48 -5.52 -16.85 7.28
CA THR A 48 -5.79 -16.40 5.91
C THR A 48 -5.78 -14.87 5.83
N ILE A 49 -5.02 -14.33 4.90
CA ILE A 49 -4.84 -12.88 4.76
C ILE A 49 -5.09 -12.47 3.31
N LEU A 50 -5.86 -11.41 3.11
CA LEU A 50 -5.92 -10.67 1.86
C LEU A 50 -5.01 -9.43 1.96
N ASP A 51 -4.00 -9.35 1.11
CA ASP A 51 -3.23 -8.13 0.85
C ASP A 51 -3.86 -7.44 -0.35
N ALA A 52 -4.66 -6.40 -0.09
CA ALA A 52 -5.52 -5.76 -1.08
C ALA A 52 -4.79 -4.70 -1.96
N SER A 53 -3.51 -4.48 -1.72
CA SER A 53 -2.64 -3.55 -2.47
C SER A 53 -1.18 -4.00 -2.36
N CYS A 54 -0.92 -5.22 -2.81
CA CYS A 54 0.31 -5.95 -2.48
C CYS A 54 1.58 -5.37 -3.11
N GLY A 55 1.48 -4.58 -4.17
CA GLY A 55 2.63 -4.10 -4.92
C GLY A 55 3.59 -5.24 -5.27
N ALA A 56 4.86 -5.03 -5.07
CA ALA A 56 5.91 -6.04 -5.26
C ALA A 56 6.05 -7.04 -4.09
N GLY A 57 5.11 -7.04 -3.12
CA GLY A 57 5.04 -8.04 -2.06
C GLY A 57 5.69 -7.65 -0.73
N ALA A 58 5.83 -6.36 -0.44
CA ALA A 58 6.45 -5.88 0.79
C ALA A 58 5.82 -6.46 2.07
N GLN A 59 4.52 -6.74 2.06
CA GLN A 59 3.77 -7.37 3.14
C GLN A 59 3.46 -8.85 2.86
N ALA A 60 3.05 -9.18 1.62
CA ALA A 60 2.62 -10.51 1.25
C ALA A 60 3.74 -11.56 1.42
N ILE A 61 4.96 -11.25 1.00
CA ILE A 61 6.11 -12.19 1.06
C ILE A 61 6.46 -12.55 2.50
N PRO A 62 6.76 -11.59 3.42
CA PRO A 62 7.12 -11.95 4.79
C PRO A 62 5.96 -12.61 5.55
N LEU A 63 4.70 -12.30 5.24
CA LEU A 63 3.56 -13.01 5.82
C LEU A 63 3.52 -14.47 5.35
N ALA A 64 3.76 -14.74 4.07
CA ALA A 64 3.86 -16.10 3.54
C ALA A 64 5.06 -16.87 4.15
N GLN A 65 6.20 -16.22 4.39
CA GLN A 65 7.35 -16.79 5.11
C GLN A 65 6.98 -17.17 6.55
N LEU A 66 6.17 -16.36 7.22
CA LEU A 66 5.67 -16.63 8.58
C LEU A 66 4.58 -17.71 8.64
N GLY A 67 4.17 -18.27 7.50
CA GLY A 67 3.25 -19.40 7.41
C GLY A 67 1.80 -19.06 7.16
N TYR A 68 1.45 -17.78 6.94
CA TYR A 68 0.10 -17.39 6.56
C TYR A 68 -0.22 -17.81 5.13
N GLN A 69 -1.49 -18.09 4.85
CA GLN A 69 -2.03 -18.21 3.49
C GLN A 69 -2.39 -16.81 3.01
N VAL A 70 -1.73 -16.34 1.95
CA VAL A 70 -1.88 -14.97 1.49
C VAL A 70 -2.49 -14.93 0.09
N THR A 71 -3.59 -14.20 -0.06
CA THR A 71 -4.10 -13.75 -1.35
C THR A 71 -3.67 -12.31 -1.55
N ALA A 72 -2.96 -12.03 -2.62
CA ALA A 72 -2.38 -10.73 -2.94
C ALA A 72 -3.09 -10.12 -4.16
N VAL A 73 -3.55 -8.88 -4.06
CA VAL A 73 -4.24 -8.18 -5.15
C VAL A 73 -3.54 -6.85 -5.42
N ASP A 74 -3.32 -6.55 -6.69
CA ASP A 74 -2.79 -5.26 -7.13
C ASP A 74 -3.31 -4.94 -8.53
N PRO A 75 -3.62 -3.67 -8.88
CA PRO A 75 -4.04 -3.28 -10.21
C PRO A 75 -2.89 -3.25 -11.23
N SER A 76 -1.63 -3.22 -10.78
CA SER A 76 -0.45 -3.17 -11.63
C SER A 76 0.04 -4.57 -11.98
N TYR A 77 0.04 -4.89 -13.26
CA TYR A 77 0.63 -6.13 -13.76
C TYR A 77 2.15 -6.18 -13.54
N GLY A 78 2.82 -5.03 -13.69
CA GLY A 78 4.25 -4.91 -13.43
C GLY A 78 4.60 -5.25 -11.98
N MET A 79 3.80 -4.77 -11.02
CA MET A 79 3.98 -5.09 -9.61
C MET A 79 3.74 -6.57 -9.32
N LEU A 80 2.69 -7.17 -9.87
CA LEU A 80 2.41 -8.60 -9.70
C LEU A 80 3.52 -9.50 -10.28
N ARG A 81 4.11 -9.10 -11.40
CA ARG A 81 5.29 -9.80 -11.94
C ARG A 81 6.47 -9.74 -10.97
N LYS A 82 6.70 -8.59 -10.34
CA LYS A 82 7.75 -8.45 -9.33
C LYS A 82 7.44 -9.23 -8.08
N LEU A 83 6.19 -9.25 -7.64
CA LEU A 83 5.75 -10.12 -6.56
C LEU A 83 6.07 -11.60 -6.86
N GLU A 84 5.74 -12.09 -8.06
CA GLU A 84 6.00 -13.48 -8.47
C GLU A 84 7.50 -13.80 -8.47
N GLU A 85 8.31 -12.91 -9.05
CA GLU A 85 9.78 -13.03 -9.06
C GLU A 85 10.33 -13.12 -7.64
N PHE A 86 9.97 -12.19 -6.77
CA PHE A 86 10.44 -12.16 -5.39
C PHE A 86 9.90 -13.35 -4.58
N ALA A 87 8.61 -13.68 -4.70
CA ALA A 87 8.03 -14.83 -4.01
C ALA A 87 8.72 -16.16 -4.39
N SER A 88 9.15 -16.29 -5.65
CA SER A 88 9.98 -17.41 -6.12
C SER A 88 11.35 -17.38 -5.46
N ASN A 89 12.04 -16.25 -5.45
CA ASN A 89 13.38 -16.10 -4.87
C ASN A 89 13.39 -16.36 -3.36
N TYR A 90 12.31 -15.98 -2.66
CA TYR A 90 12.12 -16.23 -1.22
C TYR A 90 11.51 -17.61 -0.90
N GLY A 91 11.19 -18.43 -1.92
CA GLY A 91 10.67 -19.79 -1.73
C GLY A 91 9.25 -19.85 -1.15
N VAL A 92 8.44 -18.81 -1.35
CA VAL A 92 7.08 -18.73 -0.78
C VAL A 92 5.96 -18.73 -1.82
N LEU A 93 6.28 -18.88 -3.09
CA LEU A 93 5.30 -18.81 -4.18
C LEU A 93 4.12 -19.78 -3.99
N SER A 94 4.37 -20.99 -3.43
CA SER A 94 3.30 -21.97 -3.18
C SER A 94 2.32 -21.58 -2.06
N LYS A 95 2.63 -20.57 -1.25
CA LYS A 95 1.79 -20.05 -0.16
C LYS A 95 1.06 -18.76 -0.55
N LEU A 96 1.30 -18.27 -1.76
CA LEU A 96 0.78 -17.04 -2.28
C LEU A 96 -0.15 -17.32 -3.46
N GLN A 97 -1.34 -16.73 -3.43
CA GLN A 97 -2.17 -16.55 -4.62
C GLN A 97 -2.17 -15.08 -4.98
N TYR A 98 -2.12 -14.73 -6.26
CA TYR A 98 -2.21 -13.33 -6.68
C TYR A 98 -3.23 -13.13 -7.80
N ARG A 99 -3.86 -11.96 -7.80
CA ARG A 99 -4.92 -11.57 -8.74
C ARG A 99 -4.72 -10.13 -9.18
N LEU A 100 -4.99 -9.87 -10.43
CA LEU A 100 -5.07 -8.52 -10.97
C LEU A 100 -6.42 -7.90 -10.59
N GLY A 101 -6.42 -6.75 -9.95
CA GLY A 101 -7.60 -6.02 -9.56
C GLY A 101 -7.31 -4.89 -8.59
N ASP A 102 -8.33 -4.13 -8.28
CA ASP A 102 -8.29 -2.95 -7.42
C ASP A 102 -9.28 -3.08 -6.25
N PHE A 103 -9.29 -2.07 -5.36
CA PHE A 103 -10.19 -2.06 -4.20
C PHE A 103 -11.67 -2.19 -4.55
N LEU A 104 -12.09 -1.67 -5.72
CA LEU A 104 -13.49 -1.64 -6.12
C LEU A 104 -13.96 -2.96 -6.75
N SER A 105 -13.02 -3.77 -7.25
CA SER A 105 -13.28 -5.06 -7.89
C SER A 105 -13.12 -6.26 -6.94
N LEU A 106 -12.62 -6.08 -5.72
CA LEU A 106 -12.23 -7.16 -4.80
C LEU A 106 -13.29 -8.25 -4.64
N THR A 107 -14.54 -7.89 -4.37
CA THR A 107 -15.63 -8.86 -4.13
C THR A 107 -16.00 -9.73 -5.33
N THR A 108 -15.52 -9.37 -6.52
CA THR A 108 -15.73 -10.14 -7.76
C THR A 108 -14.55 -11.04 -8.14
N ILE A 109 -13.38 -10.84 -7.51
CA ILE A 109 -12.13 -11.51 -7.91
C ILE A 109 -11.53 -12.39 -6.83
N VAL A 110 -11.95 -12.24 -5.57
CA VAL A 110 -11.51 -13.08 -4.46
C VAL A 110 -12.71 -13.62 -3.67
N ASP A 111 -12.48 -14.75 -3.00
CA ASP A 111 -13.46 -15.33 -2.09
C ASP A 111 -13.62 -14.48 -0.83
N ASN A 112 -14.67 -14.73 -0.04
CA ASN A 112 -14.87 -14.09 1.25
C ASN A 112 -14.34 -14.95 2.41
N GLY A 113 -14.36 -14.39 3.63
CA GLY A 113 -14.05 -15.11 4.87
C GLY A 113 -12.60 -15.03 5.32
N TYR A 114 -11.86 -14.00 4.88
CA TYR A 114 -10.50 -13.75 5.37
C TYR A 114 -10.46 -13.44 6.86
N ASP A 115 -9.45 -13.96 7.54
CA ASP A 115 -9.16 -13.65 8.95
C ASP A 115 -8.63 -12.22 9.12
N ALA A 116 -7.86 -11.77 8.14
CA ALA A 116 -7.37 -10.40 8.09
C ALA A 116 -7.33 -9.85 6.65
N ILE A 117 -7.55 -8.55 6.52
CA ILE A 117 -7.28 -7.79 5.29
C ILE A 117 -6.27 -6.71 5.63
N ILE A 118 -5.29 -6.54 4.76
CA ILE A 118 -4.30 -5.46 4.87
C ILE A 118 -4.30 -4.63 3.58
N THR A 119 -4.07 -3.34 3.74
CA THR A 119 -3.70 -2.42 2.66
C THR A 119 -2.70 -1.44 3.25
N LYS A 120 -1.47 -1.45 2.74
CA LYS A 120 -0.37 -0.62 3.23
C LYS A 120 0.37 0.06 2.07
N GLY A 121 1.42 0.82 2.39
CA GLY A 121 2.21 1.49 1.37
C GLY A 121 1.51 2.67 0.70
N ASN A 122 0.57 3.31 1.39
CA ASN A 122 -0.12 4.52 0.91
C ASN A 122 -1.08 4.28 -0.28
N ALA A 123 -1.69 3.10 -0.37
CA ALA A 123 -2.55 2.75 -1.50
C ALA A 123 -3.94 3.41 -1.44
N LEU A 124 -4.57 3.44 -0.25
CA LEU A 124 -5.92 4.00 -0.08
C LEU A 124 -6.04 5.47 -0.55
N PRO A 125 -5.06 6.38 -0.35
CA PRO A 125 -5.08 7.75 -0.82
C PRO A 125 -5.08 7.93 -2.35
N HIS A 126 -4.97 6.89 -3.15
CA HIS A 126 -5.21 6.93 -4.60
C HIS A 126 -6.69 7.01 -4.98
N LEU A 127 -7.57 6.69 -4.03
CA LEU A 127 -9.01 6.90 -4.19
C LEU A 127 -9.32 8.38 -3.95
N LEU A 128 -9.69 9.07 -5.01
CA LEU A 128 -9.81 10.53 -4.98
C LEU A 128 -11.19 11.01 -4.50
N LEU A 129 -12.21 10.14 -4.52
CA LEU A 129 -13.59 10.47 -4.20
C LEU A 129 -14.05 9.74 -2.93
N ASP A 130 -14.89 10.39 -2.12
CA ASP A 130 -15.44 9.79 -0.89
C ASP A 130 -16.10 8.45 -1.16
N ARG A 131 -16.98 8.38 -2.17
CA ARG A 131 -17.68 7.15 -2.57
C ARG A 131 -16.74 5.99 -2.93
N GLU A 132 -15.51 6.28 -3.38
CA GLU A 132 -14.52 5.24 -3.70
C GLU A 132 -13.90 4.68 -2.43
N VAL A 133 -13.61 5.54 -1.44
CA VAL A 133 -13.13 5.14 -0.12
C VAL A 133 -14.20 4.32 0.62
N GLU A 134 -15.46 4.79 0.60
CA GLU A 134 -16.60 4.09 1.17
C GLU A 134 -16.79 2.70 0.52
N ALA A 135 -16.75 2.62 -0.82
CA ALA A 135 -16.87 1.35 -1.54
C ALA A 135 -15.71 0.38 -1.24
N ALA A 136 -14.48 0.88 -1.12
CA ALA A 136 -13.33 0.07 -0.74
C ALA A 136 -13.49 -0.50 0.68
N VAL A 137 -13.89 0.33 1.64
CA VAL A 137 -14.13 -0.07 3.03
C VAL A 137 -15.29 -1.08 3.12
N HIS A 138 -16.36 -0.87 2.36
CA HIS A 138 -17.46 -1.82 2.24
C HIS A 138 -16.99 -3.19 1.72
N ASN A 139 -16.14 -3.20 0.68
CA ASN A 139 -15.58 -4.44 0.15
C ASN A 139 -14.69 -5.15 1.20
N PHE A 140 -13.87 -4.41 1.95
CA PHE A 140 -13.08 -5.00 3.05
C PHE A 140 -13.98 -5.61 4.13
N TYR A 141 -15.04 -4.89 4.52
CA TYR A 141 -16.00 -5.41 5.49
C TYR A 141 -16.68 -6.69 5.01
N THR A 142 -17.13 -6.71 3.77
CA THR A 142 -17.79 -7.85 3.16
C THR A 142 -16.89 -9.08 3.13
N LEU A 143 -15.61 -8.91 2.76
CA LEU A 143 -14.65 -10.01 2.57
C LEU A 143 -14.09 -10.57 3.88
N LEU A 144 -14.14 -9.80 4.97
CA LEU A 144 -13.73 -10.28 6.29
C LEU A 144 -14.77 -11.23 6.89
N ARG A 145 -14.31 -12.30 7.54
CA ARG A 145 -15.18 -13.08 8.42
C ARG A 145 -15.59 -12.27 9.66
N PRO A 146 -16.69 -12.65 10.35
CA PRO A 146 -16.97 -12.10 11.67
C PRO A 146 -15.76 -12.24 12.62
N GLY A 147 -15.44 -11.19 13.34
CA GLY A 147 -14.25 -11.08 14.19
C GLY A 147 -12.92 -10.86 13.44
N GLY A 148 -12.95 -10.73 12.11
CA GLY A 148 -11.78 -10.47 11.29
C GLY A 148 -11.16 -9.09 11.53
N THR A 149 -9.89 -8.93 11.16
CA THR A 149 -9.10 -7.72 11.41
C THR A 149 -8.78 -7.01 10.08
N LEU A 150 -9.05 -5.71 10.01
CA LEU A 150 -8.59 -4.82 8.94
C LEU A 150 -7.37 -4.03 9.42
N VAL A 151 -6.35 -3.93 8.57
CA VAL A 151 -5.17 -3.09 8.80
C VAL A 151 -4.98 -2.16 7.60
N ILE A 152 -5.03 -0.85 7.81
CA ILE A 152 -4.80 0.17 6.80
C ILE A 152 -3.54 0.96 7.17
N GLY A 153 -2.51 0.91 6.33
CA GLY A 153 -1.31 1.72 6.48
C GLY A 153 -1.25 2.78 5.39
N MET A 154 -1.14 4.04 5.78
CA MET A 154 -1.02 5.15 4.85
C MET A 154 -0.07 6.22 5.38
N ARG A 155 0.48 7.03 4.48
CA ARG A 155 1.33 8.15 4.83
C ARG A 155 0.62 9.06 5.84
N ASP A 156 1.34 9.53 6.86
CA ASP A 156 0.86 10.62 7.67
C ASP A 156 0.89 11.91 6.85
N PHE A 157 -0.27 12.29 6.32
CA PHE A 157 -0.37 13.51 5.53
C PHE A 157 -0.49 14.79 6.36
N ALA A 158 -0.69 14.71 7.69
CA ALA A 158 -0.89 15.90 8.51
C ALA A 158 0.28 16.90 8.44
N PRO A 159 1.57 16.48 8.60
CA PRO A 159 2.70 17.39 8.40
C PRO A 159 2.80 17.87 6.95
N PHE A 160 2.48 17.03 5.97
CA PHE A 160 2.50 17.41 4.55
C PHE A 160 1.47 18.48 4.21
N MET A 161 0.30 18.41 4.82
CA MET A 161 -0.76 19.41 4.63
C MET A 161 -0.39 20.75 5.25
N LEU A 162 0.39 20.75 6.33
CA LEU A 162 0.87 21.94 6.99
C LEU A 162 2.01 22.61 6.20
N ASP A 163 3.03 21.83 5.85
CA ASP A 163 4.28 22.36 5.29
C ASP A 163 4.27 22.41 3.76
N ARG A 164 3.42 21.64 3.09
CA ARG A 164 3.29 21.51 1.63
C ARG A 164 4.65 21.41 0.94
N PRO A 165 5.47 20.42 1.32
CA PRO A 165 6.82 20.30 0.77
C PRO A 165 6.77 20.19 -0.74
N ARG A 166 7.71 20.87 -1.41
CA ARG A 166 7.85 20.79 -2.88
C ARG A 166 8.92 19.78 -3.31
N PHE A 167 9.79 19.37 -2.41
CA PHE A 167 10.87 18.44 -2.66
C PHE A 167 11.03 17.51 -1.46
N ILE A 168 11.13 16.21 -1.74
CA ILE A 168 11.37 15.18 -0.74
C ILE A 168 12.51 14.30 -1.23
N PRO A 169 13.65 14.24 -0.51
CA PRO A 169 14.74 13.35 -0.86
C PRO A 169 14.32 11.89 -0.68
N GLY A 170 14.75 11.03 -1.59
CA GLY A 170 14.66 9.59 -1.49
C GLY A 170 15.97 8.97 -1.07
N PHE A 171 16.39 7.93 -1.78
CA PHE A 171 17.60 7.16 -1.47
C PHE A 171 18.62 7.23 -2.60
N ILE A 172 19.87 7.01 -2.23
CA ILE A 172 20.98 6.80 -3.15
C ILE A 172 21.46 5.36 -2.92
N HIS A 173 21.42 4.57 -3.98
CA HIS A 173 21.93 3.20 -4.00
C HIS A 173 23.16 3.17 -4.92
N SER A 174 24.30 2.81 -4.36
CA SER A 174 25.56 2.67 -5.11
C SER A 174 25.87 1.19 -5.28
N HIS A 175 26.27 0.80 -6.48
CA HIS A 175 26.61 -0.58 -6.83
C HIS A 175 28.13 -0.76 -6.97
N ASP A 176 28.60 -1.99 -6.80
CA ASP A 176 30.02 -2.34 -6.84
C ASP A 176 30.69 -2.00 -8.20
N ASP A 177 29.92 -1.96 -9.27
CA ASP A 177 30.40 -1.57 -10.60
C ASP A 177 30.54 -0.06 -10.77
N GLY A 178 30.22 0.74 -9.73
CA GLY A 178 30.26 2.20 -9.72
C GLY A 178 29.03 2.86 -10.36
N SER A 179 27.98 2.11 -10.66
CA SER A 179 26.69 2.68 -11.03
C SER A 179 25.91 3.14 -9.80
N GLU A 180 25.02 4.10 -10.00
CA GLU A 180 24.17 4.65 -8.95
C GLU A 180 22.72 4.73 -9.41
N LEU A 181 21.79 4.55 -8.45
CA LEU A 181 20.39 4.82 -8.61
C LEU A 181 19.95 5.77 -7.50
N ILE A 182 19.41 6.93 -7.90
CA ILE A 182 18.99 8.00 -6.99
C ILE A 182 17.50 8.20 -7.18
N THR A 183 16.76 8.25 -6.08
CA THR A 183 15.32 8.57 -6.11
C THR A 183 15.06 9.86 -5.36
N PHE A 184 14.09 10.63 -5.83
CA PHE A 184 13.53 11.78 -5.12
C PHE A 184 12.17 12.14 -5.70
N ASP A 185 11.41 12.93 -4.94
CA ASP A 185 10.09 13.38 -5.34
C ASP A 185 10.02 14.91 -5.40
N THR A 186 9.25 15.42 -6.36
CA THR A 186 8.71 16.79 -6.28
C THR A 186 7.19 16.73 -6.14
N TRP A 187 6.64 17.66 -5.36
CA TRP A 187 5.21 17.68 -5.05
C TRP A 187 4.56 18.97 -5.47
N GLU A 188 3.36 18.84 -6.02
CA GLU A 188 2.48 19.93 -6.40
C GLU A 188 1.18 19.80 -5.61
N TRP A 189 0.71 20.90 -5.03
CA TRP A 189 -0.47 20.94 -4.19
C TRP A 189 -1.57 21.74 -4.85
N HIS A 190 -2.75 21.15 -4.95
CA HIS A 190 -3.92 21.77 -5.58
C HIS A 190 -5.01 21.91 -4.52
N ASP A 191 -5.38 23.17 -4.25
CA ASP A 191 -6.49 23.49 -3.36
C ASP A 191 -7.82 23.17 -4.04
N GLY A 192 -8.75 22.65 -3.26
CA GLY A 192 -10.11 22.33 -3.70
C GLY A 192 -10.77 21.35 -2.74
N PRO A 193 -12.04 21.08 -2.86
CA PRO A 193 -12.70 19.91 -2.31
C PRO A 193 -12.72 18.76 -3.36
N PRO A 194 -11.94 17.66 -3.17
CA PRO A 194 -10.91 17.48 -2.17
C PRO A 194 -9.59 18.18 -2.53
N ILE A 195 -8.70 18.38 -1.54
CA ILE A 195 -7.31 18.76 -1.79
C ILE A 195 -6.62 17.58 -2.48
N ILE A 196 -5.80 17.92 -3.49
CA ILE A 196 -5.07 16.94 -4.29
C ILE A 196 -3.57 17.22 -4.21
N ALA A 197 -2.80 16.18 -4.01
CA ALA A 197 -1.34 16.22 -4.05
C ALA A 197 -0.83 15.41 -5.25
N THR A 198 -0.04 16.04 -6.10
CA THR A 198 0.61 15.38 -7.23
C THR A 198 2.07 15.09 -6.88
N GLN A 199 2.45 13.83 -6.84
CA GLN A 199 3.82 13.38 -6.72
C GLN A 199 4.42 13.19 -8.10
N ASN A 200 5.55 13.86 -8.37
CA ASN A 200 6.41 13.55 -9.49
C ASN A 200 7.64 12.80 -8.93
N LEU A 201 7.68 11.51 -9.17
CA LEU A 201 8.80 10.65 -8.81
C LEU A 201 9.89 10.76 -9.87
N PHE A 202 11.12 10.96 -9.44
CA PHE A 202 12.31 10.93 -10.27
C PHE A 202 13.19 9.75 -9.87
N ILE A 203 13.60 8.98 -10.87
CA ILE A 203 14.57 7.89 -10.76
C ILE A 203 15.71 8.26 -11.69
N VAL A 204 16.87 8.56 -11.11
CA VAL A 204 18.09 8.92 -11.83
C VAL A 204 19.06 7.75 -11.72
N LYS A 205 19.45 7.18 -12.84
CA LYS A 205 20.40 6.07 -12.88
C LYS A 205 21.58 6.42 -13.77
N GLY A 206 22.75 6.01 -13.39
CA GLY A 206 23.93 6.28 -14.22
C GLY A 206 25.23 5.85 -13.60
N LYS A 207 26.32 6.21 -14.29
CA LYS A 207 27.71 5.92 -13.90
C LYS A 207 28.64 7.03 -14.35
N GLY A 208 29.52 7.47 -13.47
CA GLY A 208 30.47 8.54 -13.76
C GLY A 208 29.78 9.86 -14.10
N GLN A 209 29.85 10.30 -15.36
CA GLN A 209 29.18 11.54 -15.82
C GLN A 209 27.94 11.29 -16.68
N HIS A 210 27.53 10.05 -16.88
CA HIS A 210 26.40 9.68 -17.72
C HIS A 210 25.23 9.25 -16.87
N TYR A 211 24.15 10.06 -16.87
CA TYR A 211 22.92 9.80 -16.12
C TYR A 211 21.70 9.91 -17.02
N GLU A 212 20.75 9.01 -16.78
CA GLU A 212 19.43 9.01 -17.38
C GLU A 212 18.40 9.25 -16.29
N THR A 213 17.31 9.94 -16.63
CA THR A 213 16.25 10.25 -15.69
C THR A 213 14.90 9.71 -16.19
N LEU A 214 14.26 8.93 -15.35
CA LEU A 214 12.85 8.56 -15.51
C LEU A 214 12.02 9.45 -14.60
N LYS A 215 11.02 10.14 -15.15
CA LYS A 215 10.01 10.88 -14.38
C LYS A 215 8.67 10.18 -14.53
N ARG A 216 7.97 9.95 -13.41
CA ARG A 216 6.60 9.43 -13.37
C ARG A 216 5.75 10.28 -12.43
N ARG A 217 4.47 10.38 -12.74
CA ARG A 217 3.52 11.19 -12.01
C ARG A 217 2.38 10.33 -11.49
N VAL A 218 2.00 10.56 -10.24
CA VAL A 218 0.83 9.96 -9.62
C VAL A 218 0.13 10.98 -8.72
N VAL A 219 -1.16 10.79 -8.51
CA VAL A 219 -2.00 11.71 -7.76
C VAL A 219 -2.51 11.03 -6.49
N TYR A 220 -2.53 11.79 -5.40
CA TYR A 220 -3.08 11.38 -4.12
C TYR A 220 -4.14 12.38 -3.64
N ARG A 221 -5.13 11.86 -2.96
CA ARG A 221 -5.92 12.63 -2.01
C ARG A 221 -5.25 12.48 -0.64
N PRO A 222 -4.78 13.56 0.00
CA PRO A 222 -4.22 13.51 1.35
C PRO A 222 -5.30 13.17 2.38
N LEU A 223 -5.64 11.88 2.50
CA LEU A 223 -6.60 11.39 3.47
C LEU A 223 -6.01 11.49 4.88
N SER A 224 -6.78 12.04 5.81
CA SER A 224 -6.48 11.95 7.23
C SER A 224 -6.96 10.63 7.82
N THR A 225 -6.31 10.19 8.91
CA THR A 225 -6.80 9.00 9.62
C THR A 225 -8.18 9.20 10.23
N ASP A 226 -8.54 10.43 10.57
CA ASP A 226 -9.87 10.73 11.14
C ASP A 226 -10.97 10.58 10.09
N GLU A 227 -10.75 11.01 8.82
CA GLU A 227 -11.69 10.75 7.73
C GLU A 227 -11.90 9.24 7.54
N VAL A 228 -10.83 8.45 7.51
CA VAL A 228 -10.92 6.99 7.34
C VAL A 228 -11.59 6.33 8.55
N LYS A 229 -11.33 6.78 9.78
CA LYS A 229 -12.02 6.28 10.98
C LYS A 229 -13.53 6.48 10.92
N VAL A 230 -13.99 7.64 10.43
CA VAL A 230 -15.44 7.89 10.27
C VAL A 230 -16.05 6.86 9.33
N VAL A 231 -15.45 6.64 8.16
CA VAL A 231 -15.95 5.67 7.18
C VAL A 231 -15.93 4.24 7.75
N LEU A 232 -14.89 3.87 8.50
CA LEU A 232 -14.81 2.55 9.16
C LEU A 232 -15.93 2.34 10.17
N LEU A 233 -16.22 3.34 11.00
CA LEU A 233 -17.27 3.26 12.02
C LEU A 233 -18.67 3.26 11.38
N GLU A 234 -18.89 4.04 10.34
CA GLU A 234 -20.16 4.06 9.58
C GLU A 234 -20.44 2.74 8.88
N GLU A 235 -19.40 2.04 8.39
CA GLU A 235 -19.55 0.69 7.81
C GLU A 235 -19.80 -0.38 8.86
N GLY A 236 -19.56 -0.09 10.15
CA GLY A 236 -19.81 -1.02 11.25
C GLY A 236 -18.58 -1.74 11.79
N PHE A 237 -17.38 -1.26 11.49
CA PHE A 237 -16.18 -1.72 12.18
C PHE A 237 -16.15 -1.24 13.64
N GLU A 238 -15.57 -2.05 14.51
CA GLU A 238 -15.37 -1.78 15.93
C GLU A 238 -13.87 -1.74 16.28
N ASP A 239 -13.56 -1.32 17.51
CA ASP A 239 -12.18 -1.32 18.05
C ASP A 239 -11.18 -0.59 17.14
N VAL A 240 -11.60 0.51 16.50
CA VAL A 240 -10.73 1.27 15.59
C VAL A 240 -9.63 1.97 16.36
N THR A 241 -8.40 1.54 16.16
CA THR A 241 -7.20 2.12 16.76
C THR A 241 -6.28 2.71 15.72
N ASP A 242 -5.43 3.66 16.10
CA ASP A 242 -4.56 4.43 15.23
C ASP A 242 -3.16 4.50 15.85
N HIS A 243 -2.18 3.99 15.14
CA HIS A 243 -0.80 3.87 15.59
C HIS A 243 0.14 4.59 14.62
N ALA A 244 1.13 5.31 15.19
CA ALA A 244 2.23 5.84 14.39
C ALA A 244 3.28 4.75 14.12
N ASP A 245 3.64 4.54 12.88
CA ASP A 245 4.77 3.71 12.46
C ASP A 245 5.66 4.50 11.50
N ARG A 246 6.63 5.23 12.06
CA ARG A 246 7.53 6.13 11.32
C ARG A 246 6.75 7.20 10.53
N ALA A 247 6.80 7.14 9.19
CA ALA A 247 6.11 8.06 8.29
C ALA A 247 4.70 7.60 7.92
N GLU A 248 4.25 6.45 8.45
CA GLU A 248 2.90 5.92 8.25
C GLU A 248 2.05 6.07 9.51
N ARG A 249 0.74 6.18 9.29
CA ARG A 249 -0.30 5.93 10.27
C ARG A 249 -0.92 4.58 9.95
N VAL A 250 -1.07 3.74 10.98
CA VAL A 250 -1.64 2.40 10.83
C VAL A 250 -2.94 2.32 11.62
N LEU A 251 -4.04 2.24 10.90
CA LEU A 251 -5.36 1.98 11.45
C LEU A 251 -5.58 0.48 11.56
N VAL A 252 -6.07 0.03 12.71
CA VAL A 252 -6.50 -1.35 12.93
C VAL A 252 -7.95 -1.33 13.38
N ALA A 253 -8.79 -2.10 12.70
CA ALA A 253 -10.22 -2.19 12.99
C ALA A 253 -10.67 -3.65 13.02
N ARG A 254 -11.80 -3.95 13.67
CA ARG A 254 -12.39 -5.29 13.73
C ARG A 254 -13.78 -5.31 13.16
N LYS A 255 -14.08 -6.35 12.39
CA LYS A 255 -15.47 -6.70 12.07
C LYS A 255 -16.11 -7.36 13.30
N PRO A 256 -17.30 -6.95 13.75
CA PRO A 256 -17.99 -7.60 14.88
C PRO A 256 -18.13 -9.11 14.74
N LEU A 257 -18.20 -9.83 15.87
CA LEU A 257 -18.42 -11.30 15.88
C LEU A 257 -19.84 -11.69 15.43
N SER A 258 -20.81 -10.80 15.65
CA SER A 258 -22.16 -10.93 15.14
C SER A 258 -22.53 -9.63 14.46
N ALA A 259 -23.09 -9.69 13.26
CA ALA A 259 -23.75 -8.51 12.72
C ALA A 259 -24.84 -8.10 13.73
N SER A 260 -24.77 -6.84 14.19
CA SER A 260 -25.91 -6.27 14.93
C SER A 260 -27.11 -6.37 14.00
N ALA A 261 -28.09 -7.15 14.41
CA ALA A 261 -29.34 -7.33 13.67
C ALA A 261 -30.17 -6.06 13.71
#